data_ec5a635a3f7b8b62f00723e274d7eefd
#
_entry.id   ec5a635a3f7b8b62f00723e274d7eefd
#
_cell.length_a   1.000
_cell.length_b   1.000
_cell.length_c   1.000
_cell.angle_alpha   90.00
_cell.angle_beta   90.00
_cell.angle_gamma   90.00
#
_symmetry.space_group_name_H-M   'P 1'
#
loop_
_entity.id
_entity.type
_entity.pdbx_description
1 polymer ?
#
loop_
_entity_poly.entity_id
_entity_poly.type
_entity_poly.pdbx_seq_one_letter_code
_entity_poly.pdbx_strand_id
1 'polypeptide(L)'
;MKSTNRSVQSPFLCSSSLSRRPLCSSPLFFCSLLFFPSLLPMGTIFRKVLTHGTTMLDVVYTNLSNEVPFFLQQLKEKWFDHAADHEKFLGLDLEYTADQCGVAVIQLCFQRHVLIFQWARSDKHCPELMEFLRSGITFASVDIRNNKLKMRHSFGIEIPAGCLVDLQTIYRLRHDRTSMAHMAVALIDDSYADMKTRFPKSHHRLWEKAPLDDINIEYAAKDAYVSYELYRKIRVVNYGQRHLEERGHSDLDDSDE
;
A
#
# COMPACT_ATOMS: atom_id res chain seq x y z
N MET A 1 -29.05 40.12 -35.36
CA MET A 1 -28.58 40.71 -36.62
C MET A 1 -27.33 40.00 -37.07
N LYS A 2 -27.40 39.43 -38.31
CA LYS A 2 -26.34 38.92 -39.23
C LYS A 2 -25.51 37.76 -38.70
N SER A 3 -25.73 36.47 -39.02
CA SER A 3 -25.89 35.79 -40.33
C SER A 3 -24.68 35.90 -41.25
N THR A 4 -24.07 34.76 -41.51
CA THR A 4 -23.71 34.16 -42.82
C THR A 4 -22.62 33.14 -42.60
N ASN A 5 -22.79 31.85 -42.80
CA ASN A 5 -23.11 30.99 -43.94
C ASN A 5 -21.93 30.76 -44.93
N ARG A 6 -21.77 29.46 -45.24
CA ARG A 6 -21.24 28.79 -46.46
C ARG A 6 -19.74 28.47 -46.47
N SER A 7 -19.27 27.34 -47.05
CA SER A 7 -19.81 26.19 -47.82
C SER A 7 -18.65 25.20 -48.00
N VAL A 8 -18.84 23.92 -47.85
CA VAL A 8 -18.93 22.80 -48.81
C VAL A 8 -18.00 22.95 -50.04
N GLN A 9 -17.08 22.00 -50.18
CA GLN A 9 -16.86 21.20 -51.44
C GLN A 9 -15.74 20.14 -51.26
N SER A 10 -16.07 18.89 -51.53
CA SER A 10 -15.22 17.82 -52.05
C SER A 10 -15.49 17.74 -53.55
N PRO A 11 -14.95 16.85 -54.41
CA PRO A 11 -13.86 15.88 -54.31
C PRO A 11 -12.93 15.94 -55.57
N PHE A 12 -11.84 15.21 -55.57
CA PHE A 12 -11.23 14.75 -56.86
C PHE A 12 -10.62 13.35 -56.71
N LEU A 13 -11.18 12.47 -57.52
CA LEU A 13 -10.65 11.19 -57.93
C LEU A 13 -9.67 11.38 -59.08
N CYS A 14 -8.57 10.64 -59.13
CA CYS A 14 -7.95 10.11 -60.38
C CYS A 14 -6.87 9.14 -59.98
N SER A 15 -7.06 7.87 -60.20
CA SER A 15 -6.79 6.95 -61.29
C SER A 15 -5.32 6.56 -61.47
N SER A 16 -5.10 5.29 -61.15
CA SER A 16 -4.30 4.21 -61.76
C SER A 16 -3.06 4.53 -62.62
N SER A 17 -1.94 3.92 -62.26
CA SER A 17 -1.08 3.25 -63.26
C SER A 17 -0.32 2.06 -62.65
N LEU A 18 -0.56 0.91 -63.27
CA LEU A 18 0.18 -0.33 -63.09
C LEU A 18 1.59 -0.20 -63.73
N SER A 19 2.61 -0.59 -63.00
CA SER A 19 3.86 -1.01 -63.62
C SER A 19 4.43 -2.24 -62.94
N ARG A 20 4.78 -3.23 -63.80
CA ARG A 20 5.21 -4.56 -63.47
C ARG A 20 6.70 -4.64 -63.11
N ARG A 21 7.01 -5.39 -62.06
CA ARG A 21 8.10 -6.30 -61.68
C ARG A 21 9.54 -6.07 -62.25
N PRO A 22 10.59 -6.50 -61.50
CA PRO A 22 10.89 -7.91 -61.37
C PRO A 22 11.23 -8.42 -59.92
N LEU A 23 11.08 -9.72 -59.77
CA LEU A 23 11.46 -10.59 -58.69
C LEU A 23 12.97 -10.54 -58.42
N CYS A 24 13.38 -10.24 -57.17
CA CYS A 24 14.67 -10.59 -56.67
C CYS A 24 14.47 -11.36 -55.36
N SER A 25 14.71 -12.65 -55.44
CA SER A 25 14.70 -13.60 -54.32
C SER A 25 15.98 -13.37 -53.47
N SER A 26 15.79 -12.86 -52.26
CA SER A 26 16.79 -12.98 -51.21
C SER A 26 16.15 -13.58 -49.94
N PRO A 27 16.77 -14.57 -49.33
CA PRO A 27 16.20 -15.20 -48.14
C PRO A 27 16.31 -14.24 -46.96
N LEU A 28 15.15 -13.76 -46.55
CA LEU A 28 15.00 -13.08 -45.26
C LEU A 28 15.28 -14.07 -44.13
N PHE A 29 16.47 -13.99 -43.55
CA PHE A 29 16.69 -14.50 -42.21
C PHE A 29 15.76 -13.76 -41.26
N PHE A 30 14.62 -14.37 -40.98
CA PHE A 30 13.80 -14.04 -39.82
C PHE A 30 14.60 -14.44 -38.59
N CYS A 31 15.40 -13.49 -38.10
CA CYS A 31 15.87 -13.55 -36.74
C CYS A 31 14.65 -13.26 -35.83
N SER A 32 13.87 -14.34 -35.56
CA SER A 32 12.93 -14.34 -34.45
C SER A 32 13.73 -14.11 -33.17
N LEU A 33 13.89 -12.87 -32.81
CA LEU A 33 14.15 -12.49 -31.42
C LEU A 33 12.92 -12.98 -30.62
N LEU A 34 13.01 -14.25 -30.21
CA LEU A 34 12.21 -14.74 -29.11
C LEU A 34 12.54 -13.86 -27.92
N PHE A 35 11.71 -12.84 -27.72
CA PHE A 35 11.56 -12.21 -26.43
C PHE A 35 11.12 -13.33 -25.48
N PHE A 36 12.08 -14.02 -24.89
CA PHE A 36 11.83 -14.74 -23.66
C PHE A 36 11.46 -13.65 -22.66
N PRO A 37 10.21 -13.59 -22.18
CA PRO A 37 9.94 -12.79 -21.01
C PRO A 37 10.93 -13.31 -19.97
N SER A 38 11.85 -12.46 -19.50
CA SER A 38 12.75 -12.80 -18.42
C SER A 38 11.87 -13.39 -17.33
N LEU A 39 12.01 -14.67 -17.05
CA LEU A 39 11.39 -15.36 -15.93
C LEU A 39 11.87 -14.59 -14.70
N LEU A 40 11.03 -13.61 -14.27
CA LEU A 40 11.29 -12.89 -13.03
C LEU A 40 11.32 -13.95 -11.93
N PRO A 41 12.32 -13.93 -11.05
CA PRO A 41 12.35 -14.85 -9.92
C PRO A 41 11.09 -14.58 -9.08
N MET A 42 10.11 -15.47 -9.23
CA MET A 42 8.86 -15.46 -8.45
C MET A 42 9.10 -16.30 -7.21
N GLY A 43 8.65 -15.83 -6.08
CA GLY A 43 8.83 -16.60 -4.85
C GLY A 43 8.23 -15.95 -3.61
N THR A 44 8.20 -16.77 -2.57
CA THR A 44 7.81 -16.36 -1.24
C THR A 44 8.99 -16.50 -0.31
N ILE A 45 9.25 -15.46 0.48
CA ILE A 45 10.34 -15.41 1.44
C ILE A 45 9.75 -15.20 2.84
N PHE A 46 10.17 -16.05 3.78
CA PHE A 46 9.83 -15.93 5.19
C PHE A 46 11.03 -15.35 5.94
N ARG A 47 10.79 -14.30 6.73
CA ARG A 47 11.86 -13.61 7.46
C ARG A 47 11.44 -13.22 8.86
N LYS A 48 12.47 -13.09 9.71
CA LYS A 48 12.38 -12.37 10.97
C LYS A 48 13.00 -10.99 10.78
N VAL A 49 12.26 -9.94 11.14
CA VAL A 49 12.75 -8.56 11.07
C VAL A 49 12.65 -7.94 12.46
N LEU A 50 13.78 -7.48 12.99
CA LEU A 50 13.79 -6.72 14.22
C LEU A 50 13.33 -5.29 13.94
N THR A 51 12.34 -4.80 14.68
CA THR A 51 11.94 -3.39 14.63
C THR A 51 13.02 -2.50 15.25
N HIS A 52 12.78 -1.19 15.26
CA HIS A 52 13.72 -0.26 15.89
C HIS A 52 13.85 -0.45 17.42
N GLY A 53 12.88 -1.07 18.07
CA GLY A 53 13.00 -1.50 19.47
C GLY A 53 13.41 -2.97 19.58
N THR A 54 12.64 -3.73 20.36
CA THR A 54 12.92 -5.16 20.68
C THR A 54 11.94 -6.13 20.02
N THR A 55 10.95 -5.65 19.29
CA THR A 55 9.91 -6.50 18.70
C THR A 55 10.41 -7.19 17.45
N MET A 56 10.31 -8.53 17.44
CA MET A 56 10.63 -9.36 16.28
C MET A 56 9.37 -9.60 15.46
N LEU A 57 9.39 -9.19 14.19
CA LEU A 57 8.32 -9.40 13.24
C LEU A 57 8.48 -10.72 12.49
N ASP A 58 7.36 -11.38 12.24
CA ASP A 58 7.20 -12.51 11.34
C ASP A 58 6.76 -11.99 9.97
N VAL A 59 7.67 -11.94 9.01
CA VAL A 59 7.45 -11.30 7.72
C VAL A 59 7.34 -12.34 6.62
N VAL A 60 6.28 -12.24 5.84
CA VAL A 60 6.10 -12.96 4.58
C VAL A 60 6.17 -11.95 3.44
N TYR A 61 7.18 -12.06 2.60
CA TYR A 61 7.26 -11.36 1.32
C TYR A 61 6.89 -12.31 0.20
N THR A 62 6.03 -11.87 -0.71
CA THR A 62 5.68 -12.62 -1.91
C THR A 62 5.35 -11.71 -3.09
N ASN A 63 5.61 -12.17 -4.31
CA ASN A 63 5.05 -11.63 -5.56
C ASN A 63 4.12 -12.63 -6.24
N LEU A 64 3.76 -13.73 -5.56
CA LEU A 64 2.82 -14.74 -6.02
C LEU A 64 1.42 -14.43 -5.49
N SER A 65 0.47 -14.14 -6.38
CA SER A 65 -0.91 -13.83 -5.97
C SER A 65 -1.60 -14.98 -5.27
N ASN A 66 -1.29 -16.22 -5.63
CA ASN A 66 -1.86 -17.42 -5.01
C ASN A 66 -1.37 -17.71 -3.58
N GLU A 67 -0.29 -17.07 -3.14
CA GLU A 67 0.20 -17.20 -1.76
C GLU A 67 -0.49 -16.23 -0.79
N VAL A 68 -1.04 -15.14 -1.31
CA VAL A 68 -1.70 -14.11 -0.50
C VAL A 68 -2.94 -14.65 0.22
N PRO A 69 -3.87 -15.37 -0.42
CA PRO A 69 -5.03 -15.95 0.24
C PRO A 69 -4.66 -16.85 1.43
N PHE A 70 -3.62 -17.65 1.27
CA PHE A 70 -3.13 -18.54 2.32
C PHE A 70 -2.63 -17.74 3.56
N PHE A 71 -1.88 -16.66 3.32
CA PHE A 71 -1.46 -15.79 4.41
C PHE A 71 -2.67 -15.12 5.09
N LEU A 72 -3.61 -14.56 4.32
CA LEU A 72 -4.79 -13.88 4.85
C LEU A 72 -5.69 -14.83 5.66
N GLN A 73 -5.85 -16.06 5.19
CA GLN A 73 -6.57 -17.10 5.93
C GLN A 73 -5.88 -17.43 7.26
N GLN A 74 -4.55 -17.66 7.23
CA GLN A 74 -3.81 -17.93 8.47
C GLN A 74 -3.85 -16.75 9.44
N LEU A 75 -3.71 -15.51 8.93
CA LEU A 75 -3.79 -14.30 9.73
C LEU A 75 -5.15 -14.23 10.42
N LYS A 76 -6.23 -14.47 9.68
CA LYS A 76 -7.58 -14.42 10.21
C LYS A 76 -7.82 -15.52 11.23
N GLU A 77 -7.61 -16.79 10.88
CA GLU A 77 -7.97 -17.94 11.69
C GLU A 77 -7.09 -18.11 12.94
N LYS A 78 -5.79 -17.81 12.83
CA LYS A 78 -4.87 -18.05 13.95
C LYS A 78 -4.77 -16.91 14.94
N TRP A 79 -4.96 -15.68 14.47
CA TRP A 79 -4.66 -14.49 15.30
C TRP A 79 -5.81 -13.49 15.36
N PHE A 80 -6.35 -13.06 14.22
CA PHE A 80 -7.31 -11.96 14.15
C PHE A 80 -8.65 -12.33 14.81
N ASP A 81 -9.21 -13.51 14.51
CA ASP A 81 -10.50 -13.94 15.04
C ASP A 81 -10.44 -14.18 16.56
N HIS A 82 -9.26 -14.52 17.09
CA HIS A 82 -9.03 -14.76 18.53
C HIS A 82 -8.65 -13.50 19.31
N ALA A 83 -8.36 -12.40 18.61
CA ALA A 83 -8.04 -11.13 19.27
C ALA A 83 -9.29 -10.49 19.87
N ALA A 84 -9.09 -9.66 20.89
CA ALA A 84 -10.18 -8.86 21.45
C ALA A 84 -10.69 -7.86 20.40
N ASP A 85 -11.98 -7.52 20.41
CA ASP A 85 -12.58 -6.65 19.37
C ASP A 85 -11.89 -5.30 19.22
N HIS A 86 -11.38 -4.76 20.30
CA HIS A 86 -10.62 -3.51 20.26
C HIS A 86 -9.23 -3.64 19.62
N GLU A 87 -8.73 -4.85 19.39
CA GLU A 87 -7.47 -5.16 18.73
C GLU A 87 -7.66 -5.59 17.26
N LYS A 88 -8.90 -5.76 16.80
CA LYS A 88 -9.24 -6.22 15.45
C LYS A 88 -9.11 -5.10 14.41
N PHE A 89 -7.88 -4.73 14.11
CA PHE A 89 -7.51 -3.79 13.07
C PHE A 89 -6.13 -4.15 12.51
N LEU A 90 -5.78 -3.64 11.34
CA LEU A 90 -4.47 -3.85 10.72
C LEU A 90 -3.74 -2.53 10.48
N GLY A 91 -2.43 -2.56 10.52
CA GLY A 91 -1.59 -1.56 9.89
C GLY A 91 -1.55 -1.79 8.39
N LEU A 92 -1.69 -0.73 7.62
CA LEU A 92 -1.60 -0.72 6.15
C LEU A 92 -0.58 0.31 5.73
N ASP A 93 0.32 -0.07 4.83
CA ASP A 93 1.15 0.88 4.13
C ASP A 93 1.29 0.51 2.66
N LEU A 94 1.69 1.46 1.82
CA LEU A 94 1.83 1.30 0.38
C LEU A 94 3.13 1.91 -0.09
N GLU A 95 3.85 1.16 -0.93
CA GLU A 95 4.94 1.71 -1.71
C GLU A 95 4.55 1.82 -3.18
N TYR A 96 5.04 2.87 -3.85
CA TYR A 96 4.57 3.22 -5.16
C TYR A 96 5.57 2.86 -6.25
N THR A 97 5.04 2.74 -7.47
CA THR A 97 5.86 2.59 -8.69
C THR A 97 6.84 3.76 -8.86
N ALA A 98 7.92 3.56 -9.59
CA ALA A 98 8.96 4.59 -9.79
C ALA A 98 8.41 5.88 -10.41
N ASP A 99 7.37 5.77 -11.24
CA ASP A 99 6.64 6.90 -11.85
C ASP A 99 5.58 7.53 -10.92
N GLN A 100 5.45 7.00 -9.69
CA GLN A 100 4.45 7.43 -8.70
C GLN A 100 2.98 7.30 -9.17
N CYS A 101 2.71 6.50 -10.19
CA CYS A 101 1.35 6.36 -10.74
C CYS A 101 0.51 5.31 -10.02
N GLY A 102 1.12 4.21 -9.55
CA GLY A 102 0.41 3.08 -8.96
C GLY A 102 1.05 2.53 -7.70
N VAL A 103 0.42 1.50 -7.15
CA VAL A 103 0.97 0.71 -6.04
C VAL A 103 1.97 -0.31 -6.59
N ALA A 104 3.18 -0.29 -6.04
CA ALA A 104 4.18 -1.31 -6.31
C ALA A 104 4.13 -2.44 -5.27
N VAL A 105 3.99 -2.07 -4.00
CA VAL A 105 3.95 -3.01 -2.87
C VAL A 105 2.83 -2.61 -1.92
N ILE A 106 2.08 -3.60 -1.44
CA ILE A 106 1.12 -3.43 -0.34
C ILE A 106 1.62 -4.18 0.87
N GLN A 107 1.56 -3.54 2.03
CA GLN A 107 1.97 -4.11 3.30
C GLN A 107 0.80 -4.14 4.27
N LEU A 108 0.59 -5.29 4.91
CA LEU A 108 -0.41 -5.48 5.96
C LEU A 108 0.26 -6.01 7.21
N CYS A 109 -0.05 -5.42 8.36
CA CYS A 109 0.46 -5.86 9.64
C CYS A 109 -0.66 -6.10 10.65
N PHE A 110 -0.66 -7.27 11.28
CA PHE A 110 -1.45 -7.56 12.45
C PHE A 110 -0.53 -8.03 13.58
N GLN A 111 -0.50 -7.29 14.69
CA GLN A 111 0.46 -7.51 15.78
C GLN A 111 1.90 -7.56 15.26
N ARG A 112 2.52 -8.75 15.20
CA ARG A 112 3.88 -8.96 14.68
C ARG A 112 3.93 -9.66 13.31
N HIS A 113 2.78 -10.03 12.75
CA HIS A 113 2.68 -10.78 11.50
C HIS A 113 2.49 -9.82 10.33
N VAL A 114 3.41 -9.82 9.40
CA VAL A 114 3.47 -8.86 8.29
C VAL A 114 3.43 -9.59 6.96
N LEU A 115 2.52 -9.17 6.09
CA LEU A 115 2.53 -9.48 4.66
C LEU A 115 3.12 -8.32 3.89
N ILE A 116 4.08 -8.61 3.02
CA ILE A 116 4.58 -7.69 2.00
C ILE A 116 4.27 -8.33 0.65
N PHE A 117 3.26 -7.83 -0.04
CA PHE A 117 2.88 -8.32 -1.35
C PHE A 117 3.34 -7.36 -2.44
N GLN A 118 4.27 -7.82 -3.27
CA GLN A 118 4.80 -7.03 -4.38
C GLN A 118 3.87 -7.09 -5.59
N TRP A 119 2.86 -6.22 -5.57
CA TRP A 119 1.84 -6.13 -6.60
C TRP A 119 2.40 -5.86 -8.00
N ALA A 120 3.38 -4.96 -8.12
CA ALA A 120 3.96 -4.58 -9.41
C ALA A 120 4.58 -5.75 -10.18
N ARG A 121 4.94 -6.82 -9.48
CA ARG A 121 5.59 -8.02 -10.03
C ARG A 121 4.76 -9.30 -9.94
N SER A 122 3.53 -9.18 -9.50
CA SER A 122 2.53 -10.25 -9.55
C SER A 122 1.83 -10.30 -10.92
N ASP A 123 0.96 -11.28 -11.10
CA ASP A 123 0.03 -11.36 -12.23
C ASP A 123 -1.09 -10.29 -12.16
N LYS A 124 -1.08 -9.47 -11.10
CA LYS A 124 -2.06 -8.42 -10.81
C LYS A 124 -3.49 -8.93 -10.69
N HIS A 125 -3.63 -10.17 -10.28
CA HIS A 125 -4.92 -10.81 -10.04
C HIS A 125 -4.92 -11.47 -8.65
N CYS A 126 -5.56 -10.84 -7.67
CA CYS A 126 -5.71 -11.36 -6.31
C CYS A 126 -7.06 -10.89 -5.74
N PRO A 127 -8.17 -11.53 -6.17
CA PRO A 127 -9.51 -11.14 -5.74
C PRO A 127 -9.71 -11.26 -4.23
N GLU A 128 -9.08 -12.23 -3.57
CA GLU A 128 -9.17 -12.43 -2.13
C GLU A 128 -8.57 -11.26 -1.35
N LEU A 129 -7.46 -10.69 -1.83
CA LEU A 129 -6.91 -9.47 -1.22
C LEU A 129 -7.88 -8.30 -1.40
N MET A 130 -8.50 -8.17 -2.59
CA MET A 130 -9.47 -7.11 -2.85
C MET A 130 -10.73 -7.25 -2.00
N GLU A 131 -11.18 -8.47 -1.78
CA GLU A 131 -12.29 -8.79 -0.87
C GLU A 131 -11.91 -8.49 0.58
N PHE A 132 -10.72 -8.91 1.01
CA PHE A 132 -10.20 -8.64 2.35
C PHE A 132 -10.13 -7.13 2.65
N LEU A 133 -9.63 -6.33 1.71
CA LEU A 133 -9.56 -4.87 1.86
C LEU A 133 -10.95 -4.20 1.92
N ARG A 134 -12.01 -4.86 1.42
CA ARG A 134 -13.41 -4.41 1.47
C ARG A 134 -14.23 -5.03 2.58
N SER A 135 -13.67 -5.93 3.37
CA SER A 135 -14.38 -6.75 4.37
C SER A 135 -14.95 -5.97 5.57
N GLY A 136 -14.73 -4.67 5.67
CA GLY A 136 -15.15 -3.87 6.82
C GLY A 136 -14.14 -3.84 7.98
N ILE A 137 -13.01 -4.51 7.83
CA ILE A 137 -11.89 -4.45 8.79
C ILE A 137 -11.32 -3.02 8.79
N THR A 138 -10.94 -2.54 9.98
CA THR A 138 -10.26 -1.25 10.12
C THR A 138 -8.78 -1.37 9.73
N PHE A 139 -8.34 -0.48 8.84
CA PHE A 139 -6.93 -0.33 8.45
C PHE A 139 -6.42 1.03 8.93
N ALA A 140 -5.30 1.03 9.63
CA ALA A 140 -4.62 2.24 10.08
C ALA A 140 -3.45 2.54 9.16
N SER A 141 -3.34 3.77 8.68
CA SER A 141 -2.30 4.18 7.74
C SER A 141 -1.96 5.66 7.90
N VAL A 142 -0.82 6.07 7.38
CA VAL A 142 -0.41 7.48 7.25
C VAL A 142 -0.64 7.93 5.81
N ASP A 143 -1.01 9.22 5.61
CA ASP A 143 -1.29 9.80 4.29
C ASP A 143 -2.38 9.04 3.48
N ILE A 144 -3.49 8.74 4.13
CA ILE A 144 -4.57 7.92 3.54
C ILE A 144 -5.17 8.55 2.27
N ARG A 145 -5.05 9.86 2.08
CA ARG A 145 -5.56 10.54 0.89
C ARG A 145 -4.84 10.05 -0.36
N ASN A 146 -3.52 9.97 -0.29
CA ASN A 146 -2.69 9.48 -1.38
C ASN A 146 -2.88 7.96 -1.56
N ASN A 147 -2.91 7.21 -0.46
CA ASN A 147 -3.14 5.77 -0.47
C ASN A 147 -4.47 5.40 -1.17
N LYS A 148 -5.58 6.10 -0.85
CA LYS A 148 -6.87 5.90 -1.52
C LYS A 148 -6.79 6.10 -3.04
N LEU A 149 -6.12 7.17 -3.48
CA LEU A 149 -5.94 7.47 -4.90
C LEU A 149 -5.19 6.35 -5.62
N LYS A 150 -4.06 5.91 -5.02
CA LYS A 150 -3.21 4.87 -5.60
C LYS A 150 -3.89 3.50 -5.62
N MET A 151 -4.64 3.16 -4.56
CA MET A 151 -5.42 1.92 -4.51
C MET A 151 -6.52 1.89 -5.56
N ARG A 152 -7.25 2.98 -5.74
CA ARG A 152 -8.26 3.11 -6.79
C ARG A 152 -7.64 2.93 -8.18
N HIS A 153 -6.49 3.55 -8.42
CA HIS A 153 -5.79 3.43 -9.71
C HIS A 153 -5.28 2.00 -9.97
N SER A 154 -4.68 1.35 -8.97
CA SER A 154 -4.01 0.06 -9.16
C SER A 154 -4.93 -1.15 -9.02
N PHE A 155 -5.93 -1.06 -8.15
CA PHE A 155 -6.81 -2.19 -7.80
C PHE A 155 -8.26 -1.99 -8.24
N GLY A 156 -8.64 -0.77 -8.62
CA GLY A 156 -10.03 -0.45 -8.94
C GLY A 156 -10.97 -0.52 -7.75
N ILE A 157 -10.45 -0.45 -6.51
CA ILE A 157 -11.23 -0.58 -5.29
C ILE A 157 -11.09 0.63 -4.38
N GLU A 158 -12.08 0.77 -3.51
CA GLU A 158 -12.03 1.64 -2.34
C GLU A 158 -12.27 0.81 -1.08
N ILE A 159 -11.48 1.08 -0.04
CA ILE A 159 -11.76 0.60 1.31
C ILE A 159 -13.02 1.34 1.80
N PRO A 160 -14.00 0.64 2.43
CA PRO A 160 -15.23 1.25 2.89
C PRO A 160 -15.00 2.49 3.77
N ALA A 161 -15.91 3.45 3.69
CA ALA A 161 -15.85 4.65 4.51
C ALA A 161 -15.81 4.29 6.00
N GLY A 162 -14.88 4.90 6.74
CA GLY A 162 -14.67 4.62 8.16
C GLY A 162 -13.72 3.43 8.45
N CYS A 163 -13.45 2.58 7.46
CA CYS A 163 -12.52 1.44 7.64
C CYS A 163 -11.05 1.79 7.35
N LEU A 164 -10.76 2.96 6.80
CA LEU A 164 -9.38 3.44 6.63
C LEU A 164 -9.16 4.68 7.50
N VAL A 165 -8.36 4.53 8.55
CA VAL A 165 -8.09 5.53 9.58
C VAL A 165 -6.77 6.24 9.30
N ASP A 166 -6.81 7.58 9.22
CA ASP A 166 -5.63 8.43 9.09
C ASP A 166 -4.99 8.68 10.45
N LEU A 167 -3.83 8.10 10.67
CA LEU A 167 -3.07 8.27 11.90
C LEU A 167 -2.69 9.73 12.17
N GLN A 168 -2.41 10.52 11.12
CA GLN A 168 -2.11 11.94 11.26
C GLN A 168 -3.32 12.73 11.73
N THR A 169 -4.53 12.31 11.33
CA THR A 169 -5.78 12.96 11.75
C THR A 169 -6.13 12.66 13.20
N ILE A 170 -5.96 11.41 13.66
CA ILE A 170 -6.34 11.00 15.01
C ILE A 170 -5.28 11.34 16.08
N TYR A 171 -4.02 11.52 15.68
CA TYR A 171 -2.92 11.86 16.59
C TYR A 171 -2.96 13.31 17.10
N ARG A 172 -3.52 14.23 16.39
CA ARG A 172 -3.75 15.67 16.62
C ARG A 172 -3.04 16.30 17.83
N LEU A 173 -1.74 16.54 17.75
CA LEU A 173 -1.04 17.40 18.72
C LEU A 173 -0.97 18.87 18.28
N ARG A 174 -1.10 19.17 16.99
CA ARG A 174 -1.12 20.53 16.40
C ARG A 174 -1.77 20.48 15.01
N HIS A 175 -1.97 21.66 14.40
CA HIS A 175 -2.52 21.81 13.04
C HIS A 175 -1.61 21.27 11.91
N ASP A 176 -0.34 20.94 12.22
CA ASP A 176 0.62 20.48 11.24
C ASP A 176 0.60 18.96 11.09
N ARG A 177 0.84 18.49 9.85
CA ARG A 177 0.98 17.07 9.55
C ARG A 177 2.20 16.50 10.26
N THR A 178 1.98 15.68 11.26
CA THR A 178 3.05 14.98 11.99
C THR A 178 3.52 13.78 11.17
N SER A 179 4.83 13.63 11.01
CA SER A 179 5.40 12.48 10.30
C SER A 179 5.23 11.19 11.11
N MET A 180 5.21 10.04 10.42
CA MET A 180 5.18 8.72 11.07
C MET A 180 6.31 8.56 12.10
N ALA A 181 7.53 8.99 11.76
CA ALA A 181 8.69 8.92 12.66
C ALA A 181 8.47 9.73 13.95
N HIS A 182 7.97 10.96 13.87
CA HIS A 182 7.67 11.75 15.05
C HIS A 182 6.59 11.12 15.94
N MET A 183 5.54 10.57 15.34
CA MET A 183 4.50 9.85 16.09
C MET A 183 5.08 8.60 16.77
N ALA A 184 5.93 7.86 16.07
CA ALA A 184 6.54 6.65 16.59
C ALA A 184 7.50 6.93 17.76
N VAL A 185 8.31 7.98 17.67
CA VAL A 185 9.14 8.45 18.80
C VAL A 185 8.28 8.81 20.00
N ALA A 186 7.21 9.57 19.78
CA ALA A 186 6.38 10.05 20.89
C ALA A 186 5.55 8.95 21.57
N LEU A 187 5.15 7.89 20.85
CA LEU A 187 4.20 6.90 21.35
C LEU A 187 4.75 5.49 21.48
N ILE A 188 5.83 5.16 20.76
CA ILE A 188 6.37 3.81 20.76
C ILE A 188 7.72 3.79 21.47
N ASP A 189 8.76 4.38 20.85
CA ASP A 189 10.14 4.35 21.38
C ASP A 189 11.03 5.35 20.64
N ASP A 190 12.01 5.94 21.35
CA ASP A 190 12.97 6.92 20.81
C ASP A 190 13.83 6.36 19.67
N SER A 191 14.03 5.04 19.61
CA SER A 191 14.78 4.37 18.54
C SER A 191 14.19 4.55 17.14
N TYR A 192 12.93 5.03 17.05
CA TYR A 192 12.27 5.33 15.77
C TYR A 192 12.69 6.68 15.17
N ALA A 193 13.49 7.48 15.86
CA ALA A 193 13.94 8.79 15.36
C ALA A 193 14.60 8.71 13.97
N ASP A 194 15.37 7.64 13.73
CA ASP A 194 16.12 7.43 12.49
C ASP A 194 15.42 6.52 11.47
N MET A 195 14.19 6.11 11.70
CA MET A 195 13.54 5.09 10.85
C MET A 195 13.53 5.45 9.36
N LYS A 196 13.40 6.74 9.03
CA LYS A 196 13.37 7.20 7.63
C LYS A 196 14.76 7.58 7.09
N THR A 197 15.68 8.01 7.94
CA THR A 197 17.02 8.45 7.54
C THR A 197 17.92 7.27 7.22
N ARG A 198 17.67 6.09 7.79
CA ARG A 198 18.44 4.86 7.55
C ARG A 198 18.11 4.18 6.22
N PHE A 199 16.96 4.52 5.61
CA PHE A 199 16.59 3.94 4.32
C PHE A 199 17.17 4.78 3.17
N PRO A 200 18.00 4.20 2.28
CA PRO A 200 18.66 4.96 1.21
C PRO A 200 17.65 5.53 0.22
N LYS A 201 17.78 6.80 -0.13
CA LYS A 201 16.86 7.46 -1.07
C LYS A 201 16.76 6.77 -2.44
N SER A 202 17.85 6.13 -2.90
CA SER A 202 17.86 5.35 -4.15
C SER A 202 16.93 4.14 -4.10
N HIS A 203 16.71 3.54 -2.94
CA HIS A 203 15.89 2.35 -2.76
C HIS A 203 14.39 2.64 -2.89
N HIS A 204 13.94 3.90 -2.70
CA HIS A 204 12.55 4.28 -2.97
C HIS A 204 12.11 4.09 -4.44
N ARG A 205 13.06 3.91 -5.37
CA ARG A 205 12.77 3.64 -6.78
C ARG A 205 12.84 2.17 -7.15
N LEU A 206 13.15 1.31 -6.18
CA LEU A 206 13.42 -0.12 -6.43
C LEU A 206 12.26 -1.03 -6.05
N TRP A 207 11.09 -0.47 -5.72
CA TRP A 207 9.90 -1.24 -5.35
C TRP A 207 9.36 -2.15 -6.45
N GLU A 208 9.77 -1.91 -7.70
CA GLU A 208 9.45 -2.75 -8.86
C GLU A 208 10.55 -3.76 -9.21
N LYS A 209 11.66 -3.79 -8.47
CA LYS A 209 12.70 -4.82 -8.60
C LYS A 209 12.21 -6.13 -7.98
N ALA A 210 12.39 -7.25 -8.66
CA ALA A 210 12.03 -8.57 -8.13
C ALA A 210 13.24 -9.52 -8.16
N PRO A 211 13.49 -10.24 -7.04
CA PRO A 211 12.86 -10.02 -5.73
C PRO A 211 13.26 -8.66 -5.14
N LEU A 212 12.49 -8.19 -4.15
CA LEU A 212 12.89 -7.02 -3.39
C LEU A 212 14.20 -7.29 -2.62
N ASP A 213 15.01 -6.26 -2.52
CA ASP A 213 16.21 -6.30 -1.68
C ASP A 213 15.83 -6.41 -0.19
N ASP A 214 16.70 -7.00 0.61
CA ASP A 214 16.50 -7.21 2.03
C ASP A 214 16.15 -5.91 2.78
N ILE A 215 16.84 -4.82 2.41
CA ILE A 215 16.61 -3.50 3.00
C ILE A 215 15.21 -2.96 2.68
N ASN A 216 14.67 -3.24 1.48
CA ASN A 216 13.32 -2.85 1.09
C ASN A 216 12.28 -3.68 1.86
N ILE A 217 12.50 -4.99 2.00
CA ILE A 217 11.62 -5.86 2.79
C ILE A 217 11.60 -5.42 4.26
N GLU A 218 12.76 -5.12 4.83
CA GLU A 218 12.88 -4.65 6.21
C GLU A 218 12.17 -3.31 6.42
N TYR A 219 12.36 -2.35 5.52
CA TYR A 219 11.72 -1.04 5.58
C TYR A 219 10.19 -1.17 5.50
N ALA A 220 9.67 -1.88 4.50
CA ALA A 220 8.25 -2.10 4.31
C ALA A 220 7.59 -2.81 5.50
N ALA A 221 8.26 -3.81 6.09
CA ALA A 221 7.78 -4.50 7.28
C ALA A 221 7.66 -3.55 8.48
N LYS A 222 8.65 -2.69 8.68
CA LYS A 222 8.68 -1.72 9.79
C LYS A 222 7.60 -0.65 9.63
N ASP A 223 7.38 -0.12 8.42
CA ASP A 223 6.37 0.92 8.19
C ASP A 223 4.95 0.38 8.42
N ALA A 224 4.64 -0.84 7.97
CA ALA A 224 3.36 -1.49 8.27
C ALA A 224 3.16 -1.76 9.77
N TYR A 225 4.21 -2.23 10.46
CA TYR A 225 4.17 -2.45 11.90
C TYR A 225 3.98 -1.14 12.67
N VAL A 226 4.68 -0.08 12.28
CA VAL A 226 4.53 1.24 12.91
C VAL A 226 3.11 1.76 12.73
N SER A 227 2.50 1.58 11.56
CA SER A 227 1.09 1.94 11.34
C SER A 227 0.15 1.18 12.27
N TYR A 228 0.37 -0.13 12.48
CA TYR A 228 -0.39 -0.93 13.44
C TYR A 228 -0.18 -0.43 14.89
N GLU A 229 1.06 -0.30 15.33
CA GLU A 229 1.41 0.01 16.71
C GLU A 229 1.01 1.44 17.10
N LEU A 230 1.14 2.41 16.20
CA LEU A 230 0.66 3.77 16.41
C LEU A 230 -0.84 3.80 16.66
N TYR A 231 -1.63 3.10 15.86
CA TYR A 231 -3.07 3.07 16.06
C TYR A 231 -3.44 2.43 17.41
N ARG A 232 -2.77 1.34 17.76
CA ARG A 232 -2.94 0.68 19.05
C ARG A 232 -2.67 1.64 20.21
N LYS A 233 -1.55 2.38 20.15
CA LYS A 233 -1.14 3.33 21.20
C LYS A 233 -2.08 4.55 21.28
N ILE A 234 -2.46 5.13 20.15
CA ILE A 234 -3.37 6.28 20.10
C ILE A 234 -4.73 5.91 20.71
N ARG A 235 -5.24 4.73 20.43
CA ARG A 235 -6.51 4.26 21.03
C ARG A 235 -6.43 4.16 22.55
N VAL A 236 -5.33 3.64 23.08
CA VAL A 236 -5.13 3.52 24.54
C VAL A 236 -5.09 4.91 25.18
N VAL A 237 -4.34 5.86 24.60
CA VAL A 237 -4.26 7.24 25.10
C VAL A 237 -5.62 7.92 25.08
N ASN A 238 -6.33 7.84 23.94
CA ASN A 238 -7.65 8.46 23.80
C ASN A 238 -8.71 7.84 24.72
N TYR A 239 -8.61 6.54 25.01
CA TYR A 239 -9.48 5.88 25.97
C TYR A 239 -9.20 6.39 27.40
N GLY A 240 -7.93 6.46 27.78
CA GLY A 240 -7.52 6.97 29.09
C GLY A 240 -7.96 8.41 29.32
N GLN A 241 -7.81 9.28 28.33
CA GLN A 241 -8.23 10.67 28.42
C GLN A 241 -9.75 10.80 28.65
N ARG A 242 -10.57 10.10 27.88
CA ARG A 242 -12.04 10.10 28.07
C ARG A 242 -12.44 9.64 29.47
N HIS A 243 -11.80 8.62 29.98
CA HIS A 243 -12.12 8.09 31.31
C HIS A 243 -11.71 9.05 32.45
N LEU A 244 -10.69 9.88 32.24
CA LEU A 244 -10.33 10.95 33.18
C LEU A 244 -11.30 12.12 33.11
N GLU A 245 -11.78 12.50 31.93
CA GLU A 245 -12.78 13.54 31.72
C GLU A 245 -14.13 13.16 32.35
N GLU A 246 -14.57 11.89 32.19
CA GLU A 246 -15.77 11.36 32.79
C GLU A 246 -15.73 11.35 34.32
N ARG A 247 -14.56 11.00 34.93
CA ARG A 247 -14.39 11.09 36.40
C ARG A 247 -14.30 12.49 36.93
N GLY A 248 -13.62 13.41 36.23
CA GLY A 248 -13.54 14.81 36.61
C GLY A 248 -14.89 15.53 36.60
N HIS A 249 -15.89 15.03 35.87
CA HIS A 249 -17.26 15.55 35.89
C HIS A 249 -18.09 15.02 37.06
N SER A 250 -17.84 13.77 37.49
CA SER A 250 -18.57 13.19 38.64
C SER A 250 -18.14 13.78 39.99
N ASP A 251 -16.88 14.24 40.10
CA ASP A 251 -16.35 14.83 41.35
C ASP A 251 -16.76 16.30 41.55
N LEU A 252 -17.36 16.94 40.54
CA LEU A 252 -17.84 18.33 40.64
C LEU A 252 -19.34 18.46 41.02
N ASP A 253 -20.10 17.39 40.82
CA ASP A 253 -21.55 17.37 41.14
C ASP A 253 -21.86 16.99 42.60
N ASP A 254 -20.91 16.44 43.37
CA ASP A 254 -21.10 16.04 44.78
C ASP A 254 -20.69 17.13 45.80
N SER A 255 -20.38 18.33 45.38
CA SER A 255 -19.94 19.41 46.30
C SER A 255 -20.99 20.51 46.63
N ASP A 256 -22.25 20.34 46.18
CA ASP A 256 -23.33 21.31 46.44
C ASP A 256 -24.55 20.67 47.20
N GLU A 257 -24.32 19.91 48.30
CA GLU A 257 -25.34 19.62 49.34
C GLU A 257 -24.92 20.07 50.73
#